data_b871710f4a3e3ccf62b62dd4d968dd63
#
_entry.id   b871710f4a3e3ccf62b62dd4d968dd63
#
_cell.length_a   1.000
_cell.length_b   1.000
_cell.length_c   1.000
_cell.angle_alpha   90.00
_cell.angle_beta   90.00
_cell.angle_gamma   90.00
#
_symmetry.space_group_name_H-M   'P 1'
#
loop_
_entity.id
_entity.type
_entity.pdbx_description
1 polymer ?
#
loop_
_entity_poly.entity_id
_entity_poly.type
_entity_poly.pdbx_seq_one_letter_code
_entity_poly.pdbx_strand_id
1 'polypeptide(L)'
;MSSPIVTVILPAKDAGPYIGTTVTTLGRQFEDPSRLRLVVIDDGSTDDTRAQVQHFAREMPHVEILSNPQPVGLAAARNQGLDLVDTDFFCFVDGDDWMHPDRLESLVDSMRRLECDFVRTDHVTDTDGRRRLMRAPHGPRGRVVSPRDAILPADETTMVDYPYAWAGMFHRRVLDRGLAHFEPGLFTAEDRPWIWRLHLRAESFAVVDAPAILYRRGVTTSLTQVLDRRQLDFLPAFAEAIRVVEDDHEADRFLPKIATTTMSVCAYHLFRARAMSTADRTALRTGIRDLLRAIPAEQIDPALSRLSDRRRRILARLVREVRSA
;
A
#
# COMPACT_ATOMS: atom_id res chain seq x y z
N MET A 1 -28.92 -11.07 -15.08
CA MET A 1 -27.94 -10.23 -14.35
C MET A 1 -26.61 -10.49 -14.97
N SER A 2 -25.84 -9.45 -15.28
CA SER A 2 -24.47 -9.60 -15.75
C SER A 2 -23.59 -10.17 -14.63
N SER A 3 -22.54 -10.93 -15.01
CA SER A 3 -21.57 -11.41 -14.01
C SER A 3 -20.69 -10.26 -13.55
N PRO A 4 -20.23 -10.25 -12.28
CA PRO A 4 -19.28 -9.26 -11.79
C PRO A 4 -18.00 -9.24 -12.63
N ILE A 5 -17.45 -8.06 -12.87
CA ILE A 5 -16.21 -7.87 -13.63
C ILE A 5 -15.06 -7.38 -12.75
N VAL A 6 -15.37 -6.80 -11.60
CA VAL A 6 -14.38 -6.33 -10.62
C VAL A 6 -14.75 -6.79 -9.22
N THR A 7 -13.78 -7.32 -8.49
CA THR A 7 -13.87 -7.57 -7.05
C THR A 7 -13.21 -6.42 -6.31
N VAL A 8 -13.95 -5.78 -5.42
CA VAL A 8 -13.43 -4.79 -4.46
C VAL A 8 -13.19 -5.49 -3.14
N ILE A 9 -11.94 -5.49 -2.68
CA ILE A 9 -11.52 -6.03 -1.39
C ILE A 9 -11.50 -4.89 -0.39
N LEU A 10 -12.33 -4.99 0.66
CA LEU A 10 -12.51 -3.95 1.67
C LEU A 10 -12.20 -4.53 3.06
N PRO A 11 -10.94 -4.48 3.53
CA PRO A 11 -10.62 -4.79 4.92
C PRO A 11 -11.14 -3.66 5.82
N ALA A 12 -11.77 -4.03 6.93
CA ALA A 12 -12.31 -3.08 7.90
C ALA A 12 -12.10 -3.58 9.32
N LYS A 13 -11.74 -2.67 10.21
CA LYS A 13 -11.67 -2.91 11.65
C LYS A 13 -12.04 -1.63 12.39
N ASP A 14 -13.08 -1.73 13.23
CA ASP A 14 -13.61 -0.62 14.03
C ASP A 14 -13.81 0.66 13.16
N ALA A 15 -14.43 0.48 11.97
CA ALA A 15 -14.65 1.51 10.96
C ALA A 15 -16.09 2.04 10.94
N GLY A 16 -16.92 1.73 11.95
CA GLY A 16 -18.32 2.12 12.03
C GLY A 16 -18.63 3.56 11.64
N PRO A 17 -17.87 4.57 12.11
CA PRO A 17 -18.11 5.96 11.74
C PRO A 17 -17.91 6.31 10.26
N TYR A 18 -17.23 5.48 9.49
CA TYR A 18 -16.78 5.78 8.11
C TYR A 18 -17.32 4.81 7.07
N ILE A 19 -17.44 3.53 7.42
CA ILE A 19 -17.70 2.43 6.48
C ILE A 19 -19.00 2.62 5.69
N GLY A 20 -20.01 3.24 6.26
CA GLY A 20 -21.25 3.56 5.58
C GLY A 20 -21.05 4.47 4.37
N THR A 21 -20.18 5.48 4.47
CA THR A 21 -19.81 6.34 3.34
C THR A 21 -19.05 5.55 2.29
N THR A 22 -18.08 4.73 2.71
CA THR A 22 -17.28 3.88 1.82
C THR A 22 -18.19 2.98 0.98
N VAL A 23 -19.07 2.21 1.61
CA VAL A 23 -20.00 1.27 0.95
C VAL A 23 -20.99 2.01 0.05
N THR A 24 -21.55 3.13 0.50
CA THR A 24 -22.47 3.94 -0.31
C THR A 24 -21.80 4.42 -1.60
N THR A 25 -20.53 4.84 -1.55
CA THR A 25 -19.83 5.29 -2.75
C THR A 25 -19.47 4.13 -3.68
N LEU A 26 -19.23 2.93 -3.15
CA LEU A 26 -19.03 1.72 -3.94
C LEU A 26 -20.29 1.31 -4.71
N GLY A 27 -21.46 1.43 -4.11
CA GLY A 27 -22.75 1.17 -4.78
C GLY A 27 -23.05 2.09 -5.97
N ARG A 28 -22.27 3.17 -6.15
CA ARG A 28 -22.44 4.16 -7.24
C ARG A 28 -21.34 4.10 -8.30
N GLN A 29 -20.60 3.00 -8.37
CA GLN A 29 -19.44 2.89 -9.26
C GLN A 29 -19.78 2.40 -10.67
N PHE A 30 -20.96 1.83 -10.86
CA PHE A 30 -21.48 1.35 -12.13
C PHE A 30 -22.96 1.67 -12.23
N GLU A 31 -23.44 1.91 -13.46
CA GLU A 31 -24.88 2.03 -13.72
C GLU A 31 -25.59 0.70 -13.41
N ASP A 32 -24.99 -0.43 -13.81
CA ASP A 32 -25.42 -1.77 -13.41
C ASP A 32 -24.63 -2.25 -12.18
N PRO A 33 -25.20 -2.26 -10.97
CA PRO A 33 -24.50 -2.64 -9.76
C PRO A 33 -24.09 -4.12 -9.73
N SER A 34 -24.63 -4.98 -10.62
CA SER A 34 -24.23 -6.37 -10.70
C SER A 34 -22.81 -6.58 -11.25
N ARG A 35 -22.21 -5.54 -11.85
CA ARG A 35 -20.82 -5.57 -12.34
C ARG A 35 -19.77 -5.52 -11.23
N LEU A 36 -20.16 -5.18 -10.00
CA LEU A 36 -19.27 -5.11 -8.84
C LEU A 36 -19.54 -6.25 -7.88
N ARG A 37 -18.50 -6.96 -7.46
CA ARG A 37 -18.48 -7.84 -6.30
C ARG A 37 -17.74 -7.16 -5.14
N LEU A 38 -18.40 -7.00 -4.01
CA LEU A 38 -17.82 -6.44 -2.80
C LEU A 38 -17.48 -7.58 -1.83
N VAL A 39 -16.20 -7.71 -1.49
CA VAL A 39 -15.71 -8.64 -0.47
C VAL A 39 -15.22 -7.82 0.72
N VAL A 40 -15.95 -7.87 1.82
CA VAL A 40 -15.61 -7.18 3.07
C VAL A 40 -14.96 -8.16 4.02
N ILE A 41 -13.80 -7.80 4.54
CA ILE A 41 -13.13 -8.56 5.61
C ILE A 41 -13.23 -7.75 6.90
N ASP A 42 -14.17 -8.13 7.74
CA ASP A 42 -14.33 -7.56 9.08
C ASP A 42 -13.29 -8.20 10.02
N ASP A 43 -12.19 -7.51 10.25
CA ASP A 43 -11.04 -8.01 10.99
C ASP A 43 -11.23 -7.87 12.52
N GLY A 44 -12.27 -8.54 13.04
CA GLY A 44 -12.57 -8.59 14.46
C GLY A 44 -12.99 -7.23 15.02
N SER A 45 -13.88 -6.51 14.33
CA SER A 45 -14.46 -5.27 14.83
C SER A 45 -15.30 -5.51 16.09
N THR A 46 -15.24 -4.56 17.00
CA THR A 46 -16.01 -4.55 18.26
C THR A 46 -17.14 -3.52 18.26
N ASP A 47 -17.18 -2.67 17.24
CA ASP A 47 -18.20 -1.65 17.00
C ASP A 47 -19.27 -2.14 16.02
N ASP A 48 -20.09 -1.23 15.50
CA ASP A 48 -21.17 -1.52 14.55
C ASP A 48 -20.73 -1.65 13.07
N THR A 49 -19.42 -1.74 12.78
CA THR A 49 -18.86 -1.85 11.43
C THR A 49 -19.62 -2.84 10.56
N ARG A 50 -19.80 -4.07 11.02
CA ARG A 50 -20.51 -5.12 10.26
C ARG A 50 -21.97 -4.77 9.99
N ALA A 51 -22.68 -4.23 10.98
CA ALA A 51 -24.08 -3.83 10.83
C ALA A 51 -24.23 -2.69 9.82
N GLN A 52 -23.31 -1.73 9.83
CA GLN A 52 -23.26 -0.64 8.85
C GLN A 52 -23.03 -1.18 7.43
N VAL A 53 -22.09 -2.11 7.22
CA VAL A 53 -21.90 -2.75 5.91
C VAL A 53 -23.17 -3.41 5.44
N GLN A 54 -23.83 -4.24 6.26
CA GLN A 54 -25.07 -4.93 5.91
C GLN A 54 -26.18 -3.96 5.55
N HIS A 55 -26.28 -2.83 6.26
CA HIS A 55 -27.28 -1.81 5.99
C HIS A 55 -27.06 -1.09 4.65
N PHE A 56 -25.84 -0.62 4.39
CA PHE A 56 -25.52 0.18 3.20
C PHE A 56 -25.32 -0.65 1.93
N ALA A 57 -24.94 -1.93 2.05
CA ALA A 57 -24.74 -2.84 0.93
C ALA A 57 -26.01 -3.63 0.53
N ARG A 58 -27.14 -3.44 1.18
CA ARG A 58 -28.38 -4.24 0.98
C ARG A 58 -28.91 -4.27 -0.46
N GLU A 59 -28.62 -3.23 -1.25
CA GLU A 59 -29.05 -3.10 -2.63
C GLU A 59 -27.97 -3.58 -3.62
N MET A 60 -26.81 -3.98 -3.14
CA MET A 60 -25.74 -4.51 -3.97
C MET A 60 -25.93 -6.02 -4.13
N PRO A 61 -26.00 -6.55 -5.37
CA PRO A 61 -26.37 -7.96 -5.59
C PRO A 61 -25.28 -8.95 -5.22
N HIS A 62 -24.01 -8.55 -5.19
CA HIS A 62 -22.86 -9.43 -4.94
C HIS A 62 -22.02 -8.87 -3.79
N VAL A 63 -22.42 -9.20 -2.56
CA VAL A 63 -21.70 -8.81 -1.34
C VAL A 63 -21.39 -10.03 -0.49
N GLU A 64 -20.15 -10.16 -0.10
CA GLU A 64 -19.69 -11.18 0.81
C GLU A 64 -18.99 -10.53 2.00
N ILE A 65 -19.34 -10.96 3.22
CA ILE A 65 -18.73 -10.46 4.46
C ILE A 65 -18.10 -11.63 5.21
N LEU A 66 -16.78 -11.65 5.24
CA LEU A 66 -16.00 -12.56 6.06
C LEU A 66 -15.64 -11.85 7.37
N SER A 67 -15.92 -12.48 8.52
CA SER A 67 -15.59 -11.92 9.84
C SER A 67 -14.58 -12.76 10.57
N ASN A 68 -13.49 -12.16 11.00
CA ASN A 68 -12.49 -12.77 11.84
C ASN A 68 -12.93 -12.68 13.33
N PRO A 69 -12.86 -13.76 14.12
CA PRO A 69 -13.21 -13.69 15.54
C PRO A 69 -12.19 -12.90 16.37
N GLN A 70 -10.98 -12.76 15.87
CA GLN A 70 -9.88 -11.96 16.41
C GLN A 70 -9.15 -11.26 15.26
N PRO A 71 -8.60 -10.06 15.46
CA PRO A 71 -7.85 -9.37 14.42
C PRO A 71 -6.65 -10.18 13.94
N VAL A 72 -6.55 -10.36 12.63
CA VAL A 72 -5.42 -11.02 11.97
C VAL A 72 -4.44 -10.01 11.34
N GLY A 73 -4.82 -8.74 11.26
CA GLY A 73 -4.04 -7.65 10.70
C GLY A 73 -4.32 -7.39 9.21
N LEU A 74 -3.99 -6.17 8.77
CA LEU A 74 -4.35 -5.66 7.44
C LEU A 74 -3.83 -6.54 6.29
N ALA A 75 -2.57 -6.99 6.36
CA ALA A 75 -1.98 -7.86 5.36
C ALA A 75 -2.76 -9.17 5.20
N ALA A 76 -3.04 -9.85 6.31
CA ALA A 76 -3.77 -11.11 6.30
C ALA A 76 -5.23 -10.92 5.88
N ALA A 77 -5.89 -9.84 6.32
CA ALA A 77 -7.25 -9.52 5.90
C ALA A 77 -7.34 -9.26 4.38
N ARG A 78 -6.38 -8.51 3.81
CA ARG A 78 -6.30 -8.33 2.34
C ARG A 78 -6.07 -9.65 1.61
N ASN A 79 -5.21 -10.54 2.14
CA ASN A 79 -4.96 -11.86 1.55
C ASN A 79 -6.22 -12.73 1.56
N GLN A 80 -6.99 -12.75 2.67
CA GLN A 80 -8.29 -13.43 2.71
C GLN A 80 -9.23 -12.92 1.60
N GLY A 81 -9.25 -11.62 1.35
CA GLY A 81 -10.04 -11.05 0.26
C GLY A 81 -9.51 -11.42 -1.13
N LEU A 82 -8.20 -11.50 -1.31
CA LEU A 82 -7.56 -11.95 -2.56
C LEU A 82 -7.91 -13.39 -2.89
N ASP A 83 -7.98 -14.27 -1.90
CA ASP A 83 -8.33 -15.68 -2.07
C ASP A 83 -9.78 -15.88 -2.57
N LEU A 84 -10.63 -14.85 -2.45
CA LEU A 84 -12.02 -14.85 -2.91
C LEU A 84 -12.21 -14.18 -4.28
N VAL A 85 -11.14 -13.69 -4.93
CA VAL A 85 -11.23 -13.03 -6.25
C VAL A 85 -11.49 -14.05 -7.34
N ASP A 86 -12.62 -13.91 -8.02
CA ASP A 86 -13.03 -14.74 -9.18
C ASP A 86 -13.33 -13.92 -10.45
N THR A 87 -13.15 -12.60 -10.39
CA THR A 87 -13.41 -11.64 -11.47
C THR A 87 -12.14 -11.33 -12.26
N ASP A 88 -12.29 -10.72 -13.46
CA ASP A 88 -11.16 -10.33 -14.31
C ASP A 88 -10.25 -9.29 -13.67
N PHE A 89 -10.85 -8.39 -12.88
CA PHE A 89 -10.15 -7.30 -12.22
C PHE A 89 -10.42 -7.28 -10.73
N PHE A 90 -9.49 -6.74 -9.97
CA PHE A 90 -9.68 -6.48 -8.54
C PHE A 90 -8.99 -5.18 -8.10
N CYS A 91 -9.46 -4.62 -7.00
CA CYS A 91 -8.85 -3.48 -6.34
C CYS A 91 -9.10 -3.52 -4.82
N PHE A 92 -8.38 -2.67 -4.10
CA PHE A 92 -8.53 -2.50 -2.65
C PHE A 92 -9.17 -1.16 -2.34
N VAL A 93 -9.91 -1.10 -1.24
CA VAL A 93 -10.43 0.13 -0.63
C VAL A 93 -10.36 -0.01 0.87
N ASP A 94 -9.78 0.95 1.56
CA ASP A 94 -9.76 0.93 3.02
C ASP A 94 -11.11 1.42 3.59
N GLY A 95 -11.52 0.90 4.77
CA GLY A 95 -12.86 1.10 5.34
C GLY A 95 -13.20 2.53 5.74
N ASP A 96 -12.24 3.44 5.74
CA ASP A 96 -12.39 4.86 6.07
C ASP A 96 -12.28 5.79 4.85
N ASP A 97 -12.01 5.24 3.64
CA ASP A 97 -11.87 5.98 2.41
C ASP A 97 -13.16 5.97 1.57
N TRP A 98 -13.24 6.84 0.57
CA TRP A 98 -14.38 6.86 -0.36
C TRP A 98 -13.96 7.22 -1.78
N MET A 99 -14.79 6.84 -2.73
CA MET A 99 -14.53 7.04 -4.15
C MET A 99 -15.50 8.04 -4.76
N HIS A 100 -15.00 8.82 -5.73
CA HIS A 100 -15.87 9.57 -6.65
C HIS A 100 -16.69 8.58 -7.50
N PRO A 101 -17.93 8.89 -7.89
CA PRO A 101 -18.69 8.08 -8.84
C PRO A 101 -17.89 7.76 -10.11
N ASP A 102 -18.20 6.66 -10.76
CA ASP A 102 -17.65 6.20 -12.04
C ASP A 102 -16.14 5.88 -12.02
N ARG A 103 -15.50 5.90 -10.85
CA ARG A 103 -14.07 5.60 -10.75
C ARG A 103 -13.75 4.18 -11.20
N LEU A 104 -14.46 3.18 -10.68
CA LEU A 104 -14.19 1.78 -11.03
C LEU A 104 -14.53 1.49 -12.50
N GLU A 105 -15.58 2.07 -13.03
CA GLU A 105 -15.89 1.97 -14.46
C GLU A 105 -14.77 2.53 -15.33
N SER A 106 -14.30 3.73 -15.03
CA SER A 106 -13.15 4.36 -15.72
C SER A 106 -11.86 3.52 -15.63
N LEU A 107 -11.62 2.86 -14.49
CA LEU A 107 -10.47 1.97 -14.32
C LEU A 107 -10.62 0.68 -15.14
N VAL A 108 -11.80 0.07 -15.17
CA VAL A 108 -12.10 -1.10 -16.00
C VAL A 108 -11.89 -0.79 -17.49
N ASP A 109 -12.37 0.37 -17.95
CA ASP A 109 -12.20 0.80 -19.33
C ASP A 109 -10.71 1.01 -19.66
N SER A 110 -9.95 1.59 -18.71
CA SER A 110 -8.50 1.74 -18.86
C SER A 110 -7.78 0.40 -18.91
N MET A 111 -8.14 -0.55 -18.03
CA MET A 111 -7.56 -1.91 -18.02
C MET A 111 -7.84 -2.66 -19.32
N ARG A 112 -9.08 -2.58 -19.84
CA ARG A 112 -9.46 -3.21 -21.10
C ARG A 112 -8.74 -2.62 -22.31
N ARG A 113 -8.64 -1.29 -22.37
CA ARG A 113 -7.98 -0.57 -23.46
C ARG A 113 -6.47 -0.76 -23.48
N LEU A 114 -5.83 -0.85 -22.31
CA LEU A 114 -4.37 -0.91 -22.18
C LEU A 114 -3.85 -2.35 -22.08
N GLU A 115 -4.69 -3.31 -21.73
CA GLU A 115 -4.37 -4.75 -21.61
C GLU A 115 -3.16 -5.03 -20.70
N CYS A 116 -2.86 -4.12 -19.74
CA CYS A 116 -1.72 -4.24 -18.83
C CYS A 116 -2.04 -5.04 -17.56
N ASP A 117 -1.02 -5.39 -16.79
CA ASP A 117 -1.16 -6.15 -15.55
C ASP A 117 -1.86 -5.34 -14.46
N PHE A 118 -1.56 -4.05 -14.38
CA PHE A 118 -2.21 -3.15 -13.43
C PHE A 118 -2.14 -1.69 -13.88
N VAL A 119 -3.05 -0.89 -13.35
CA VAL A 119 -3.01 0.57 -13.47
C VAL A 119 -2.88 1.22 -12.11
N ARG A 120 -2.21 2.37 -12.10
CA ARG A 120 -2.07 3.24 -10.93
C ARG A 120 -2.71 4.60 -11.24
N THR A 121 -3.18 5.28 -10.20
CA THR A 121 -3.83 6.59 -10.33
C THR A 121 -3.31 7.57 -9.31
N ASP A 122 -3.56 8.82 -9.54
CA ASP A 122 -3.51 9.86 -8.51
C ASP A 122 -4.57 9.60 -7.43
N HIS A 123 -4.41 10.24 -6.28
CA HIS A 123 -5.43 10.25 -5.23
C HIS A 123 -5.55 11.63 -4.60
N VAL A 124 -6.60 11.84 -3.84
CA VAL A 124 -6.81 13.07 -3.08
C VAL A 124 -6.74 12.73 -1.59
N THR A 125 -5.84 13.38 -0.85
CA THR A 125 -5.89 13.32 0.61
C THR A 125 -6.93 14.31 1.12
N ASP A 126 -7.74 13.89 2.09
CA ASP A 126 -8.67 14.77 2.82
C ASP A 126 -8.28 14.81 4.30
N THR A 127 -7.95 15.98 4.79
CA THR A 127 -7.63 16.23 6.21
C THR A 127 -8.55 17.32 6.72
N ASP A 128 -9.57 16.96 7.47
CA ASP A 128 -10.58 17.88 8.01
C ASP A 128 -11.18 18.80 6.93
N GLY A 129 -11.54 18.23 5.76
CA GLY A 129 -12.11 18.93 4.62
C GLY A 129 -11.09 19.67 3.74
N ARG A 130 -9.81 19.67 4.11
CA ARG A 130 -8.73 20.22 3.27
C ARG A 130 -8.24 19.14 2.32
N ARG A 131 -8.54 19.32 1.05
CA ARG A 131 -8.21 18.36 -0.01
C ARG A 131 -6.92 18.73 -0.72
N ARG A 132 -6.05 17.74 -0.95
CA ARG A 132 -4.81 17.89 -1.71
C ARG A 132 -4.66 16.75 -2.70
N LEU A 133 -4.44 17.09 -3.97
CA LEU A 133 -4.10 16.12 -5.01
C LEU A 133 -2.68 15.59 -4.77
N MET A 134 -2.55 14.27 -4.73
CA MET A 134 -1.29 13.53 -4.65
C MET A 134 -1.10 12.77 -5.96
N ARG A 135 -0.09 13.14 -6.72
CA ARG A 135 0.17 12.53 -8.02
C ARG A 135 0.99 11.26 -7.87
N ALA A 136 0.62 10.22 -8.61
CA ALA A 136 1.45 9.06 -8.82
C ALA A 136 2.74 9.49 -9.54
N PRO A 137 3.94 9.18 -8.99
CA PRO A 137 5.21 9.76 -9.43
C PRO A 137 5.76 9.06 -10.68
N HIS A 138 4.97 8.99 -11.74
CA HIS A 138 5.38 8.46 -13.04
C HIS A 138 4.60 9.14 -14.17
N GLY A 139 5.27 9.45 -15.26
CA GLY A 139 4.71 9.91 -16.54
C GLY A 139 5.42 9.18 -17.67
N PRO A 140 4.83 9.11 -18.84
CA PRO A 140 3.56 9.69 -19.31
C PRO A 140 2.33 8.92 -18.85
N ARG A 141 1.16 9.60 -18.88
CA ARG A 141 -0.13 9.02 -18.52
C ARG A 141 -0.73 8.21 -19.67
N GLY A 142 -1.49 7.15 -19.34
CA GLY A 142 -2.21 6.32 -20.31
C GLY A 142 -1.32 5.52 -21.27
N ARG A 143 -0.05 5.35 -20.94
CA ARG A 143 0.93 4.58 -21.72
C ARG A 143 1.39 3.37 -20.92
N VAL A 144 1.36 2.19 -21.56
CA VAL A 144 1.87 0.95 -20.98
C VAL A 144 3.39 0.96 -21.03
N VAL A 145 4.01 0.66 -19.90
CA VAL A 145 5.48 0.56 -19.73
C VAL A 145 5.81 -0.63 -18.82
N SER A 146 7.09 -1.02 -18.78
CA SER A 146 7.60 -1.97 -17.79
C SER A 146 7.55 -1.31 -16.41
N PRO A 147 7.00 -1.98 -15.37
CA PRO A 147 7.03 -1.46 -14.01
C PRO A 147 8.45 -1.21 -13.49
N ARG A 148 9.43 -1.98 -13.99
CA ARG A 148 10.86 -1.84 -13.64
C ARG A 148 11.42 -0.46 -14.00
N ASP A 149 10.92 0.14 -15.10
CA ASP A 149 11.35 1.48 -15.55
C ASP A 149 10.85 2.60 -14.63
N ALA A 150 9.85 2.31 -13.79
CA ALA A 150 9.28 3.27 -12.83
C ALA A 150 9.88 3.15 -11.41
N ILE A 151 10.93 2.33 -11.24
CA ILE A 151 11.66 2.19 -9.96
C ILE A 151 12.69 3.30 -9.78
N LEU A 152 13.30 3.77 -10.85
CA LEU A 152 14.40 4.73 -10.85
C LEU A 152 13.94 6.13 -11.29
N PRO A 153 14.73 7.19 -11.00
CA PRO A 153 16.07 7.18 -10.38
C PRO A 153 16.05 7.04 -8.86
N ALA A 154 17.22 6.80 -8.26
CA ALA A 154 17.34 6.49 -6.83
C ALA A 154 17.17 7.71 -5.91
N ASP A 155 17.41 8.92 -6.39
CA ASP A 155 17.36 10.20 -5.67
C ASP A 155 16.01 10.94 -5.81
N GLU A 156 15.09 10.41 -6.63
CA GLU A 156 13.74 10.98 -6.80
C GLU A 156 12.68 10.09 -6.16
N THR A 157 11.47 10.65 -5.98
CA THR A 157 10.28 9.89 -5.61
C THR A 157 9.78 9.13 -6.84
N THR A 158 9.63 7.82 -6.73
CA THR A 158 9.25 6.93 -7.83
C THR A 158 8.09 6.02 -7.44
N MET A 159 7.63 5.14 -8.33
CA MET A 159 6.44 4.33 -8.07
C MET A 159 6.61 3.36 -6.89
N VAL A 160 7.83 2.93 -6.54
CA VAL A 160 8.07 2.12 -5.33
C VAL A 160 7.99 2.94 -4.03
N ASP A 161 8.01 4.27 -4.12
CA ASP A 161 7.72 5.17 -3.00
C ASP A 161 6.23 5.55 -2.91
N TYR A 162 5.38 4.99 -3.79
CA TYR A 162 3.93 5.19 -3.86
C TYR A 162 3.17 3.89 -3.59
N PRO A 163 3.30 3.30 -2.38
CA PRO A 163 2.89 1.93 -2.10
C PRO A 163 1.40 1.77 -1.74
N TYR A 164 0.55 2.72 -2.11
CA TYR A 164 -0.88 2.71 -1.80
C TYR A 164 -1.61 1.61 -2.57
N ALA A 165 -1.90 0.46 -1.97
CA ALA A 165 -2.54 -0.69 -2.63
C ALA A 165 -3.87 -0.30 -3.30
N TRP A 166 -4.66 0.59 -2.67
CA TRP A 166 -5.93 1.09 -3.15
C TRP A 166 -5.84 2.12 -4.29
N ALA A 167 -4.65 2.63 -4.63
CA ALA A 167 -4.49 3.66 -5.67
C ALA A 167 -4.38 3.06 -7.08
N GLY A 168 -5.23 2.10 -7.43
CA GLY A 168 -5.22 1.48 -8.75
C GLY A 168 -6.16 0.30 -8.89
N MET A 169 -5.98 -0.47 -9.97
CA MET A 169 -6.70 -1.69 -10.28
C MET A 169 -5.75 -2.71 -10.88
N PHE A 170 -6.00 -3.97 -10.65
CA PHE A 170 -5.14 -5.09 -11.02
C PHE A 170 -5.93 -6.09 -11.87
N HIS A 171 -5.29 -6.65 -12.89
CA HIS A 171 -5.81 -7.79 -13.63
C HIS A 171 -5.59 -9.07 -12.80
N ARG A 172 -6.53 -10.02 -12.85
CA ARG A 172 -6.46 -11.30 -12.13
C ARG A 172 -5.15 -12.05 -12.34
N ARG A 173 -4.53 -11.96 -13.52
CA ARG A 173 -3.24 -12.61 -13.80
C ARG A 173 -2.11 -12.18 -12.85
N VAL A 174 -2.20 -10.99 -12.22
CA VAL A 174 -1.26 -10.58 -11.15
C VAL A 174 -1.43 -11.47 -9.92
N LEU A 175 -2.67 -11.81 -9.57
CA LEU A 175 -2.98 -12.75 -8.49
C LEU A 175 -2.56 -14.18 -8.85
N ASP A 176 -2.90 -14.66 -10.06
CA ASP A 176 -2.57 -15.99 -10.54
C ASP A 176 -1.05 -16.25 -10.56
N ARG A 177 -0.23 -15.20 -10.72
CA ARG A 177 1.23 -15.26 -10.62
C ARG A 177 1.78 -15.10 -9.19
N GLY A 178 0.91 -15.00 -8.18
CA GLY A 178 1.30 -14.84 -6.77
C GLY A 178 1.89 -13.46 -6.43
N LEU A 179 1.66 -12.43 -7.27
CA LEU A 179 2.24 -11.10 -7.08
C LEU A 179 1.38 -10.16 -6.21
N ALA A 180 0.11 -10.52 -6.00
CA ALA A 180 -0.86 -9.68 -5.30
C ALA A 180 -0.83 -9.82 -3.78
N HIS A 181 -0.44 -10.99 -3.24
CA HIS A 181 -0.48 -11.26 -1.81
C HIS A 181 0.53 -10.42 -1.03
N PHE A 182 0.14 -10.02 0.17
CA PHE A 182 0.96 -9.28 1.13
C PHE A 182 1.73 -10.24 2.03
N GLU A 183 2.89 -9.80 2.53
CA GLU A 183 3.68 -10.59 3.47
C GLU A 183 2.94 -10.72 4.82
N PRO A 184 2.67 -11.95 5.31
CA PRO A 184 1.95 -12.14 6.55
C PRO A 184 2.78 -11.68 7.76
N GLY A 185 2.08 -11.32 8.86
CA GLY A 185 2.72 -10.94 10.13
C GLY A 185 3.14 -9.47 10.23
N LEU A 186 2.92 -8.66 9.20
CA LEU A 186 3.11 -7.21 9.25
C LEU A 186 1.79 -6.50 9.57
N PHE A 187 1.75 -5.75 10.66
CA PHE A 187 0.61 -4.90 11.02
C PHE A 187 0.67 -3.52 10.38
N THR A 188 1.89 -3.07 10.03
CA THR A 188 2.12 -1.81 9.30
C THR A 188 3.22 -2.01 8.27
N ALA A 189 3.28 -1.13 7.26
CA ALA A 189 4.27 -1.15 6.19
C ALA A 189 4.27 -2.43 5.32
N GLU A 190 3.19 -3.22 5.34
CA GLU A 190 2.97 -4.43 4.55
C GLU A 190 3.01 -4.13 3.04
N ASP A 191 2.71 -2.90 2.68
CA ASP A 191 2.72 -2.39 1.32
C ASP A 191 4.15 -2.21 0.74
N ARG A 192 5.19 -2.16 1.60
CA ARG A 192 6.58 -1.91 1.18
C ARG A 192 7.19 -3.09 0.43
N PRO A 193 7.27 -4.32 0.95
CA PRO A 193 7.77 -5.45 0.18
C PRO A 193 6.86 -5.79 -1.00
N TRP A 194 5.53 -5.60 -0.85
CA TRP A 194 4.55 -5.84 -1.89
C TRP A 194 4.78 -4.96 -3.13
N ILE A 195 4.96 -3.64 -2.97
CA ILE A 195 5.15 -2.72 -4.12
C ILE A 195 6.46 -3.00 -4.86
N TRP A 196 7.53 -3.38 -4.15
CA TRP A 196 8.79 -3.76 -4.76
C TRP A 196 8.64 -5.05 -5.58
N ARG A 197 8.05 -6.10 -4.99
CA ARG A 197 7.80 -7.36 -5.70
C ARG A 197 6.92 -7.15 -6.93
N LEU A 198 5.87 -6.34 -6.83
CA LEU A 198 5.00 -6.00 -7.95
C LEU A 198 5.78 -5.34 -9.09
N HIS A 199 6.60 -4.32 -8.79
CA HIS A 199 7.35 -3.59 -9.82
C HIS A 199 8.51 -4.39 -10.43
N LEU A 200 9.10 -5.29 -9.69
CA LEU A 200 10.18 -6.15 -10.20
C LEU A 200 9.67 -7.31 -11.06
N ARG A 201 8.46 -7.82 -10.80
CA ARG A 201 7.99 -9.09 -11.37
C ARG A 201 6.77 -8.99 -12.28
N ALA A 202 5.99 -7.93 -12.22
CA ALA A 202 4.91 -7.71 -13.20
C ALA A 202 5.52 -7.27 -14.55
N GLU A 203 4.79 -7.55 -15.65
CA GLU A 203 5.31 -7.30 -17.01
C GLU A 203 4.95 -5.91 -17.50
N SER A 204 3.78 -5.39 -17.10
CA SER A 204 3.26 -4.15 -17.66
C SER A 204 2.40 -3.37 -16.67
N PHE A 205 2.49 -2.04 -16.72
CA PHE A 205 1.58 -1.17 -16.01
C PHE A 205 1.41 0.17 -16.73
N ALA A 206 0.42 0.93 -16.29
CA ALA A 206 0.26 2.32 -16.69
C ALA A 206 -0.20 3.19 -15.52
N VAL A 207 0.16 4.46 -15.54
CA VAL A 207 -0.51 5.46 -14.71
C VAL A 207 -1.61 6.10 -15.55
N VAL A 208 -2.85 6.08 -15.05
CA VAL A 208 -4.02 6.58 -15.78
C VAL A 208 -4.73 7.66 -14.97
N ASP A 209 -5.44 8.53 -15.70
CA ASP A 209 -6.36 9.45 -15.08
C ASP A 209 -7.69 8.73 -14.80
N ALA A 210 -8.24 8.93 -13.62
CA ALA A 210 -9.54 8.40 -13.21
C ALA A 210 -10.16 9.34 -12.18
N PRO A 211 -11.49 9.32 -11.99
CA PRO A 211 -12.15 9.99 -10.88
C PRO A 211 -11.48 9.65 -9.54
N ALA A 212 -11.42 10.60 -8.62
CA ALA A 212 -10.59 10.49 -7.44
C ALA A 212 -11.03 9.38 -6.47
N ILE A 213 -10.05 8.72 -5.83
CA ILE A 213 -10.22 8.12 -4.52
C ILE A 213 -9.78 9.15 -3.48
N LEU A 214 -10.55 9.30 -2.42
CA LEU A 214 -10.30 10.26 -1.35
C LEU A 214 -9.81 9.51 -0.12
N TYR A 215 -8.53 9.70 0.18
CA TYR A 215 -7.84 9.12 1.32
C TYR A 215 -8.04 10.01 2.55
N ARG A 216 -8.79 9.51 3.54
CA ARG A 216 -9.04 10.22 4.79
C ARG A 216 -7.81 10.23 5.68
N ARG A 217 -7.42 11.42 6.13
CA ARG A 217 -6.31 11.62 7.06
C ARG A 217 -6.82 12.16 8.39
N GLY A 218 -6.08 11.89 9.45
CA GLY A 218 -6.46 12.37 10.79
C GLY A 218 -7.45 11.46 11.54
N VAL A 219 -7.77 10.31 10.99
CA VAL A 219 -8.60 9.29 11.66
C VAL A 219 -7.84 8.75 12.88
N THR A 220 -8.48 8.77 14.04
CA THR A 220 -7.84 8.37 15.32
C THR A 220 -7.47 6.88 15.35
N THR A 221 -8.18 6.05 14.60
CA THR A 221 -7.92 4.61 14.45
C THR A 221 -6.87 4.29 13.38
N SER A 222 -6.36 5.31 12.65
CA SER A 222 -5.40 5.11 11.57
C SER A 222 -4.07 4.51 12.07
N LEU A 223 -3.66 3.40 11.47
CA LEU A 223 -2.39 2.72 11.75
C LEU A 223 -1.16 3.65 11.60
N THR A 224 -1.26 4.66 10.76
CA THR A 224 -0.17 5.64 10.55
C THR A 224 0.02 6.61 11.72
N GLN A 225 -0.97 6.73 12.62
CA GLN A 225 -0.91 7.62 13.80
C GLN A 225 -0.47 6.90 15.08
N VAL A 226 -0.53 5.60 15.11
CA VAL A 226 -0.11 4.81 16.27
C VAL A 226 1.39 5.02 16.52
N LEU A 227 1.78 5.28 17.78
CA LEU A 227 3.19 5.51 18.17
C LEU A 227 3.66 4.43 19.16
N ASP A 228 3.35 3.18 18.86
CA ASP A 228 3.75 2.02 19.64
C ASP A 228 4.60 1.03 18.84
N ARG A 229 4.82 -0.17 19.40
CA ARG A 229 5.65 -1.22 18.84
C ARG A 229 5.23 -1.64 17.41
N ARG A 230 3.96 -1.49 17.03
CA ARG A 230 3.47 -1.79 15.65
C ARG A 230 4.16 -0.95 14.59
N GLN A 231 4.62 0.25 14.95
CA GLN A 231 5.41 1.09 14.05
C GLN A 231 6.81 0.53 13.74
N LEU A 232 7.27 -0.50 14.45
CA LEU A 232 8.55 -1.15 14.18
C LEU A 232 8.48 -2.15 13.03
N ASP A 233 7.29 -2.50 12.54
CA ASP A 233 7.12 -3.46 11.45
C ASP A 233 7.75 -2.99 10.13
N PHE A 234 8.02 -1.69 9.98
CA PHE A 234 8.80 -1.24 8.84
C PHE A 234 10.20 -1.88 8.80
N LEU A 235 10.76 -2.31 9.93
CA LEU A 235 12.06 -2.97 9.99
C LEU A 235 12.04 -4.31 9.24
N PRO A 236 11.20 -5.31 9.61
CA PRO A 236 11.08 -6.54 8.85
C PRO A 236 10.53 -6.29 7.43
N ALA A 237 9.64 -5.31 7.23
CA ALA A 237 9.13 -5.00 5.91
C ALA A 237 10.23 -4.54 4.94
N PHE A 238 11.13 -3.66 5.37
CA PHE A 238 12.26 -3.22 4.54
C PHE A 238 13.36 -4.28 4.43
N ALA A 239 13.57 -5.12 5.45
CA ALA A 239 14.47 -6.27 5.33
C ALA A 239 13.99 -7.21 4.22
N GLU A 240 12.69 -7.49 4.15
CA GLU A 240 12.09 -8.29 3.09
C GLU A 240 12.19 -7.56 1.73
N ALA A 241 11.91 -6.26 1.66
CA ALA A 241 12.04 -5.51 0.42
C ALA A 241 13.48 -5.50 -0.12
N ILE A 242 14.49 -5.40 0.76
CA ILE A 242 15.92 -5.51 0.37
C ILE A 242 16.17 -6.90 -0.21
N ARG A 243 15.73 -7.97 0.47
CA ARG A 243 15.88 -9.35 0.00
C ARG A 243 15.24 -9.57 -1.38
N VAL A 244 14.02 -9.05 -1.57
CA VAL A 244 13.31 -9.11 -2.87
C VAL A 244 14.12 -8.44 -3.98
N VAL A 245 14.84 -7.36 -3.68
CA VAL A 245 15.73 -6.67 -4.64
C VAL A 245 17.03 -7.45 -4.86
N GLU A 246 17.65 -8.00 -3.80
CA GLU A 246 18.89 -8.79 -3.89
C GLU A 246 18.69 -10.07 -4.70
N ASP A 247 17.52 -10.71 -4.59
CA ASP A 247 17.16 -11.91 -5.34
C ASP A 247 16.82 -11.63 -6.83
N ASP A 248 16.82 -10.36 -7.25
CA ASP A 248 16.49 -9.98 -8.63
C ASP A 248 17.72 -10.06 -9.55
N HIS A 249 17.50 -10.49 -10.79
CA HIS A 249 18.57 -10.62 -11.80
C HIS A 249 19.24 -9.29 -12.20
N GLU A 250 18.61 -8.14 -11.91
CA GLU A 250 19.16 -6.79 -12.07
C GLU A 250 19.36 -6.10 -10.70
N ALA A 251 19.70 -6.86 -9.65
CA ALA A 251 19.85 -6.33 -8.29
C ALA A 251 20.71 -5.07 -8.24
N ASP A 252 21.88 -5.06 -8.89
CA ASP A 252 22.82 -3.93 -8.93
C ASP A 252 22.17 -2.64 -9.45
N ARG A 253 21.20 -2.75 -10.34
CA ARG A 253 20.45 -1.61 -10.88
C ARG A 253 19.54 -0.98 -9.83
N PHE A 254 18.93 -1.78 -8.94
CA PHE A 254 17.88 -1.34 -8.02
C PHE A 254 18.33 -1.19 -6.57
N LEU A 255 19.44 -1.81 -6.17
CA LEU A 255 20.04 -1.66 -4.84
C LEU A 255 20.26 -0.19 -4.42
N PRO A 256 20.73 0.73 -5.29
CA PRO A 256 20.84 2.14 -4.93
C PRO A 256 19.52 2.76 -4.50
N LYS A 257 18.41 2.37 -5.13
CA LYS A 257 17.06 2.90 -4.82
C LYS A 257 16.53 2.37 -3.50
N ILE A 258 16.54 1.04 -3.30
CA ILE A 258 16.04 0.47 -2.03
C ILE A 258 16.88 0.93 -0.84
N ALA A 259 18.20 1.03 -0.97
CA ALA A 259 19.09 1.54 0.06
C ALA A 259 18.73 2.99 0.44
N THR A 260 18.54 3.86 -0.55
CA THR A 260 18.16 5.27 -0.33
C THR A 260 16.79 5.39 0.34
N THR A 261 15.80 4.63 -0.11
CA THR A 261 14.45 4.63 0.47
C THR A 261 14.49 4.10 1.90
N THR A 262 15.17 2.98 2.16
CA THR A 262 15.33 2.38 3.50
C THR A 262 15.94 3.37 4.47
N MET A 263 17.06 3.98 4.12
CA MET A 263 17.72 4.97 4.98
C MET A 263 16.85 6.21 5.22
N SER A 264 16.11 6.65 4.20
CA SER A 264 15.16 7.77 4.32
C SER A 264 14.06 7.47 5.34
N VAL A 265 13.50 6.25 5.32
CA VAL A 265 12.45 5.81 6.25
C VAL A 265 13.01 5.59 7.66
N CYS A 266 14.21 5.03 7.80
CA CYS A 266 14.91 4.95 9.09
C CYS A 266 15.08 6.32 9.74
N ALA A 267 15.51 7.33 8.97
CA ALA A 267 15.64 8.70 9.47
C ALA A 267 14.29 9.31 9.91
N TYR A 268 13.22 9.01 9.17
CA TYR A 268 11.86 9.45 9.53
C TYR A 268 11.40 8.86 10.87
N HIS A 269 11.54 7.54 11.08
CA HIS A 269 11.15 6.88 12.33
C HIS A 269 12.02 7.34 13.52
N LEU A 270 13.33 7.51 13.34
CA LEU A 270 14.21 8.08 14.37
C LEU A 270 13.79 9.49 14.78
N PHE A 271 13.38 10.31 13.83
CA PHE A 271 12.88 11.65 14.14
C PHE A 271 11.60 11.61 14.98
N ARG A 272 10.67 10.69 14.67
CA ARG A 272 9.41 10.52 15.43
C ARG A 272 9.60 9.81 16.77
N ALA A 273 10.68 9.09 16.95
CA ALA A 273 10.93 8.23 18.12
C ALA A 273 10.89 8.97 19.48
N ARG A 274 10.95 10.30 19.48
CA ARG A 274 10.85 11.11 20.71
C ARG A 274 9.57 10.88 21.50
N ALA A 275 8.49 10.49 20.81
CA ALA A 275 7.19 10.21 21.42
C ALA A 275 7.03 8.74 21.85
N MET A 276 7.99 7.86 21.56
CA MET A 276 7.96 6.43 21.90
C MET A 276 8.48 6.19 23.33
N SER A 277 8.12 5.02 23.90
CA SER A 277 8.70 4.53 25.15
C SER A 277 10.22 4.34 25.04
N THR A 278 10.94 4.30 26.17
CA THR A 278 12.39 4.03 26.17
C THR A 278 12.71 2.64 25.60
N ALA A 279 11.88 1.64 25.90
CA ALA A 279 12.02 0.27 25.38
C ALA A 279 11.88 0.26 23.85
N ASP A 280 10.84 0.90 23.32
CA ASP A 280 10.60 0.94 21.87
C ASP A 280 11.68 1.74 21.12
N ARG A 281 12.19 2.84 21.73
CA ARG A 281 13.34 3.58 21.17
C ARG A 281 14.59 2.71 21.08
N THR A 282 14.84 1.88 22.08
CA THR A 282 15.97 0.94 22.07
C THR A 282 15.79 -0.09 20.99
N ALA A 283 14.60 -0.73 20.93
CA ALA A 283 14.26 -1.70 19.89
C ALA A 283 14.38 -1.11 18.48
N LEU A 284 13.86 0.11 18.26
CA LEU A 284 13.99 0.84 17.00
C LEU A 284 15.46 1.03 16.59
N ARG A 285 16.31 1.48 17.51
CA ARG A 285 17.74 1.71 17.20
C ARG A 285 18.47 0.40 16.88
N THR A 286 18.18 -0.67 17.62
CA THR A 286 18.74 -2.00 17.33
C THR A 286 18.28 -2.48 15.98
N GLY A 287 16.98 -2.50 15.69
CA GLY A 287 16.46 -2.94 14.42
C GLY A 287 16.95 -2.10 13.23
N ILE A 288 17.14 -0.77 13.40
CA ILE A 288 17.75 0.04 12.33
C ILE A 288 19.22 -0.35 12.09
N ARG A 289 20.01 -0.68 13.14
CA ARG A 289 21.38 -1.18 12.91
C ARG A 289 21.39 -2.47 12.10
N ASP A 290 20.47 -3.39 12.45
CA ASP A 290 20.38 -4.66 11.74
C ASP A 290 19.93 -4.45 10.30
N LEU A 291 18.96 -3.55 10.07
CA LEU A 291 18.51 -3.19 8.73
C LEU A 291 19.59 -2.47 7.91
N LEU A 292 20.42 -1.61 8.53
CA LEU A 292 21.58 -0.99 7.85
C LEU A 292 22.65 -2.03 7.49
N ARG A 293 22.84 -3.11 8.25
CA ARG A 293 23.73 -4.21 7.94
C ARG A 293 23.23 -5.09 6.79
N ALA A 294 21.89 -5.14 6.59
CA ALA A 294 21.28 -5.82 5.45
C ALA A 294 21.47 -5.06 4.13
N ILE A 295 21.81 -3.77 4.16
CA ILE A 295 22.17 -3.01 2.95
C ILE A 295 23.60 -3.35 2.58
N PRO A 296 23.94 -3.73 1.32
CA PRO A 296 25.31 -3.91 0.87
C PRO A 296 26.19 -2.70 1.22
N ALA A 297 27.37 -2.97 1.78
CA ALA A 297 28.24 -1.93 2.37
C ALA A 297 28.58 -0.81 1.38
N GLU A 298 28.79 -1.15 0.10
CA GLU A 298 29.08 -0.21 -0.99
C GLU A 298 27.90 0.72 -1.31
N GLN A 299 26.68 0.37 -0.92
CA GLN A 299 25.49 1.21 -1.12
C GLN A 299 25.26 2.23 -0.01
N ILE A 300 25.86 2.06 1.16
CA ILE A 300 25.62 2.91 2.35
C ILE A 300 26.01 4.37 2.08
N ASP A 301 27.22 4.63 1.58
CA ASP A 301 27.69 6.01 1.33
C ASP A 301 26.96 6.69 0.18
N PRO A 302 26.77 6.05 -0.95
CA PRO A 302 25.95 6.61 -2.03
C PRO A 302 24.51 6.91 -1.58
N ALA A 303 23.86 6.00 -0.85
CA ALA A 303 22.50 6.24 -0.33
C ALA A 303 22.46 7.40 0.66
N LEU A 304 23.42 7.46 1.61
CA LEU A 304 23.52 8.55 2.57
C LEU A 304 23.70 9.91 1.87
N SER A 305 24.51 9.98 0.80
CA SER A 305 24.77 11.21 0.04
C SER A 305 23.53 11.75 -0.67
N ARG A 306 22.57 10.89 -1.07
CA ARG A 306 21.31 11.27 -1.69
C ARG A 306 20.28 11.83 -0.70
N LEU A 307 20.47 11.60 0.61
CA LEU A 307 19.55 12.12 1.62
C LEU A 307 19.77 13.62 1.86
N SER A 308 18.71 14.32 2.33
CA SER A 308 18.84 15.68 2.81
C SER A 308 19.78 15.77 4.03
N ASP A 309 20.41 16.93 4.23
CA ASP A 309 21.33 17.18 5.37
C ASP A 309 20.72 16.82 6.73
N ARG A 310 19.43 17.09 6.91
CA ARG A 310 18.70 16.74 8.12
C ARG A 310 18.68 15.23 8.35
N ARG A 311 18.32 14.45 7.32
CA ARG A 311 18.26 12.98 7.39
C ARG A 311 19.64 12.38 7.61
N ARG A 312 20.65 12.89 6.91
CA ARG A 312 22.06 12.47 7.09
C ARG A 312 22.50 12.63 8.55
N ARG A 313 22.24 13.80 9.15
CA ARG A 313 22.61 14.06 10.57
C ARG A 313 21.91 13.11 11.54
N ILE A 314 20.63 12.77 11.30
CA ILE A 314 19.88 11.83 12.13
C ILE A 314 20.52 10.44 12.11
N LEU A 315 20.96 9.96 10.95
CA LEU A 315 21.54 8.62 10.77
C LEU A 315 23.03 8.52 11.10
N ALA A 316 23.76 9.63 11.09
CA ALA A 316 25.22 9.66 11.12
C ALA A 316 25.85 8.82 12.25
N ARG A 317 25.24 8.80 13.44
CA ARG A 317 25.74 8.01 14.57
C ARG A 317 25.58 6.51 14.31
N LEU A 318 24.39 6.05 13.88
CA LEU A 318 24.10 4.64 13.68
C LEU A 318 24.92 4.08 12.52
N VAL A 319 25.11 4.84 11.43
CA VAL A 319 25.96 4.45 10.31
C VAL A 319 27.40 4.26 10.78
N ARG A 320 27.96 5.15 11.63
CA ARG A 320 29.32 4.96 12.20
C ARG A 320 29.39 3.70 13.07
N GLU A 321 28.38 3.48 13.93
CA GLU A 321 28.35 2.28 14.78
C GLU A 321 28.32 0.98 13.96
N VAL A 322 27.59 0.95 12.84
CA VAL A 322 27.55 -0.23 11.95
C VAL A 322 28.87 -0.47 11.22
N ARG A 323 29.61 0.59 10.85
CA ARG A 323 30.92 0.48 10.20
C ARG A 323 32.06 0.05 11.13
N SER A 324 31.88 0.29 12.43
CA SER A 324 32.92 0.00 13.43
C SER A 324 32.78 -1.41 14.02
N ALA A 325 31.71 -2.11 13.69
CA ALA A 325 31.37 -3.45 14.18
C ALA A 325 31.64 -4.52 13.11
#